data_5a1e4a671b82f4fcf90acb85449cda8b
#
_entry.id   5a1e4a671b82f4fcf90acb85449cda8b
#
_cell.length_a   1.000
_cell.length_b   1.000
_cell.length_c   1.000
_cell.angle_alpha   90.00
_cell.angle_beta   90.00
_cell.angle_gamma   90.00
#
_symmetry.space_group_name_H-M   'P 1'
#
loop_
_entity.id
_entity.type
_entity.pdbx_description
1 polymer ?
#
loop_
_entity_poly.entity_id
_entity_poly.type
_entity_poly.pdbx_seq_one_letter_code
_entity_poly.pdbx_strand_id
1 'polypeptide(L)'
;RQMCIRDRDIHGVRQVVGVVGEDLTIEDGQRSAQICALNILSVLKAELGDLDKVKQFVQIISYVRCAKGFGNQPQVIDGASRLFRDLYGEAGIAARLAIGANELPGGSATEILAVVEAEED
;
A
#
# COMPACT_ATOMS: atom_id res chain seq x y z
N ARG A 1 -0.80 -15.22 4.44
CA ARG A 1 -0.51 -14.29 5.54
C ARG A 1 -1.15 -12.94 5.34
N GLN A 2 -1.60 -12.37 6.42
CA GLN A 2 -2.24 -11.07 6.41
C GLN A 2 -1.33 -10.02 7.02
N MET A 3 -1.22 -8.87 6.34
CA MET A 3 -0.38 -7.76 6.80
C MET A 3 -1.12 -6.45 6.67
N CYS A 4 -1.00 -5.59 7.68
CA CYS A 4 -1.55 -4.24 7.66
C CYS A 4 -0.39 -3.25 7.77
N ILE A 5 -0.15 -2.51 6.71
CA ILE A 5 0.99 -1.60 6.60
C ILE A 5 0.56 -0.27 5.99
N ARG A 6 1.08 0.79 6.55
CA ARG A 6 0.94 2.15 6.03
C ARG A 6 2.32 2.67 5.64
N ASP A 7 2.39 3.86 5.06
CA ASP A 7 3.68 4.49 4.86
C ASP A 7 4.35 4.67 6.24
N ARG A 8 5.57 4.23 6.33
CA ARG A 8 6.33 4.23 7.58
C ARG A 8 7.31 5.36 7.64
N ASP A 9 7.68 5.70 8.86
CA ASP A 9 8.82 6.57 9.09
C ASP A 9 10.10 5.86 8.63
N ILE A 10 10.92 6.57 7.90
CA ILE A 10 12.26 6.13 7.56
C ILE A 10 13.22 6.99 8.38
N HIS A 11 14.04 6.34 9.18
CA HIS A 11 14.95 7.02 10.11
C HIS A 11 14.21 7.98 11.05
N GLY A 12 12.99 7.61 11.46
CA GLY A 12 12.17 8.41 12.35
C GLY A 12 11.44 9.57 11.69
N VAL A 13 11.49 9.67 10.35
CA VAL A 13 10.80 10.70 9.58
C VAL A 13 9.67 10.09 8.77
N ARG A 14 8.46 10.57 8.98
CA ARG A 14 7.30 10.14 8.23
C ARG A 14 7.40 10.59 6.78
N GLN A 15 7.13 9.68 5.85
CA GLN A 15 7.40 9.94 4.43
C GLN A 15 6.33 10.81 3.76
N VAL A 16 5.05 10.49 3.94
CA VAL A 16 3.96 11.26 3.34
C VAL A 16 2.86 11.46 4.37
N VAL A 17 2.64 12.70 4.73
CA VAL A 17 1.62 13.11 5.71
C VAL A 17 0.74 14.17 5.08
N GLY A 18 -0.57 13.99 5.17
CA GLY A 18 -1.51 14.97 4.67
C GLY A 18 -2.77 14.34 4.11
N VAL A 19 -3.54 15.17 3.44
CA VAL A 19 -4.87 14.85 2.92
C VAL A 19 -4.84 14.98 1.41
N VAL A 20 -5.04 13.85 0.72
CA VAL A 20 -5.07 13.85 -0.74
C VAL A 20 -6.30 14.61 -1.22
N GLY A 21 -6.09 15.53 -2.14
CA GLY A 21 -7.14 16.41 -2.63
C GLY A 21 -7.23 17.74 -1.88
N GLU A 22 -6.45 17.93 -0.82
CA GLU A 22 -6.29 19.21 -0.12
C GLU A 22 -4.85 19.69 -0.21
N ASP A 23 -4.01 19.21 0.70
CA ASP A 23 -2.60 19.60 0.74
C ASP A 23 -1.68 18.63 0.00
N LEU A 24 -2.20 17.50 -0.46
CA LEU A 24 -1.46 16.52 -1.27
C LEU A 24 -2.14 16.30 -2.61
N THR A 25 -1.33 16.06 -3.63
CA THR A 25 -1.79 15.67 -4.97
C THR A 25 -2.04 14.18 -5.06
N ILE A 26 -2.64 13.73 -6.17
CA ILE A 26 -2.78 12.30 -6.47
C ILE A 26 -1.39 11.64 -6.54
N GLU A 27 -0.42 12.31 -7.15
CA GLU A 27 0.95 11.81 -7.28
C GLU A 27 1.62 11.63 -5.91
N ASP A 28 1.39 12.56 -4.99
CA ASP A 28 1.86 12.41 -3.59
C ASP A 28 1.24 11.18 -2.94
N GLY A 29 -0.05 10.98 -3.16
CA GLY A 29 -0.76 9.80 -2.67
C GLY A 29 -0.23 8.51 -3.26
N GLN A 30 0.07 8.50 -4.55
CA GLN A 30 0.67 7.34 -5.23
C GLN A 30 2.04 7.01 -4.64
N ARG A 31 2.82 8.02 -4.32
CA ARG A 31 4.12 7.82 -3.65
C ARG A 31 3.94 7.20 -2.28
N SER A 32 2.96 7.67 -1.51
CA SER A 32 2.62 7.07 -0.22
C SER A 32 2.24 5.58 -0.37
N ALA A 33 1.39 5.27 -1.34
CA ALA A 33 0.98 3.90 -1.63
C ALA A 33 2.18 3.02 -2.04
N GLN A 34 3.10 3.56 -2.83
CA GLN A 34 4.31 2.86 -3.22
C GLN A 34 5.19 2.57 -2.01
N ILE A 35 5.32 3.51 -1.08
CA ILE A 35 6.06 3.29 0.18
C ILE A 35 5.41 2.19 1.00
N CYS A 36 4.08 2.16 1.10
CA CYS A 36 3.37 1.06 1.75
C CYS A 36 3.70 -0.28 1.10
N ALA A 37 3.71 -0.33 -0.23
CA ALA A 37 4.03 -1.55 -0.97
C ALA A 37 5.46 -2.01 -0.71
N LEU A 38 6.41 -1.10 -0.69
CA LEU A 38 7.81 -1.41 -0.37
C LEU A 38 7.94 -1.94 1.06
N ASN A 39 7.20 -1.37 2.00
CA ASN A 39 7.20 -1.85 3.38
C ASN A 39 6.59 -3.25 3.50
N ILE A 40 5.53 -3.53 2.76
CA ILE A 40 4.94 -4.87 2.69
C ILE A 40 5.97 -5.87 2.17
N LEU A 41 6.67 -5.53 1.09
CA LEU A 41 7.71 -6.39 0.53
C LEU A 41 8.86 -6.61 1.52
N SER A 42 9.25 -5.57 2.25
CA SER A 42 10.28 -5.67 3.28
C SER A 42 9.89 -6.63 4.40
N VAL A 43 8.64 -6.55 4.86
CA VAL A 43 8.11 -7.46 5.89
C VAL A 43 8.04 -8.89 5.35
N LEU A 44 7.57 -9.07 4.13
CA LEU A 44 7.51 -10.39 3.49
C LEU A 44 8.90 -11.01 3.37
N LYS A 45 9.89 -10.22 2.97
CA LYS A 45 11.27 -10.72 2.88
C LYS A 45 11.80 -11.15 4.24
N ALA A 46 11.55 -10.36 5.28
CA ALA A 46 11.98 -10.70 6.64
C ALA A 46 11.31 -11.97 7.15
N GLU A 47 10.03 -12.16 6.86
CA GLU A 47 9.25 -13.31 7.32
C GLU A 47 9.53 -14.60 6.53
N LEU A 48 9.71 -14.47 5.22
CA LEU A 48 9.84 -15.61 4.31
C LEU A 48 11.30 -15.94 3.96
N GLY A 49 12.20 -14.99 4.15
CA GLY A 49 13.60 -15.10 3.75
C GLY A 49 13.87 -14.77 2.30
N ASP A 50 12.92 -15.03 1.42
CA ASP A 50 13.05 -14.78 -0.01
C ASP A 50 11.71 -14.33 -0.59
N LEU A 51 11.70 -13.23 -1.32
CA LEU A 51 10.49 -12.72 -1.98
C LEU A 51 9.97 -13.66 -3.07
N ASP A 52 10.80 -14.55 -3.60
CA ASP A 52 10.36 -15.56 -4.57
C ASP A 52 9.40 -16.59 -3.97
N LYS A 53 9.30 -16.66 -2.64
CA LYS A 53 8.31 -17.51 -1.97
C LYS A 53 6.89 -16.96 -2.02
N VAL A 54 6.72 -15.71 -2.42
CA VAL A 54 5.38 -15.14 -2.63
C VAL A 54 4.78 -15.78 -3.88
N LYS A 55 3.65 -16.47 -3.69
CA LYS A 55 2.93 -17.09 -4.81
C LYS A 55 1.96 -16.14 -5.46
N GLN A 56 1.25 -15.37 -4.65
CA GLN A 56 0.15 -14.55 -5.16
C GLN A 56 -0.25 -13.52 -4.12
N PHE A 57 -0.56 -12.32 -4.61
CA PHE A 57 -1.29 -11.32 -3.83
C PHE A 57 -2.78 -11.59 -4.00
N VAL A 58 -3.43 -11.98 -2.94
CA VAL A 58 -4.83 -12.42 -2.98
C VAL A 58 -5.78 -11.24 -2.88
N GLN A 59 -5.55 -10.36 -1.91
CA GLN A 59 -6.45 -9.25 -1.63
C GLN A 59 -5.68 -8.06 -1.09
N ILE A 60 -6.10 -6.86 -1.51
CA ILE A 60 -5.59 -5.61 -0.97
C ILE A 60 -6.79 -4.77 -0.54
N ILE A 61 -6.82 -4.42 0.74
CA ILE A 61 -7.77 -3.44 1.28
C ILE A 61 -6.96 -2.19 1.58
N SER A 62 -7.33 -1.08 0.97
CA SER A 62 -6.54 0.14 1.05
C SER A 62 -7.38 1.34 1.42
N TYR A 63 -6.77 2.25 2.15
CA TYR A 63 -7.38 3.47 2.64
C TYR A 63 -6.57 4.66 2.18
N VAL A 64 -7.26 5.70 1.73
CA VAL A 64 -6.65 6.97 1.36
C VAL A 64 -7.23 8.05 2.25
N ARG A 65 -6.37 8.75 3.00
CA ARG A 65 -6.80 9.94 3.73
C ARG A 65 -7.05 11.04 2.72
N CYS A 66 -8.30 11.39 2.51
CA CYS A 66 -8.65 12.27 1.39
C CYS A 66 -9.72 13.28 1.77
N ALA A 67 -9.80 14.34 0.97
CA ALA A 67 -10.79 15.40 1.11
C ALA A 67 -12.19 14.85 0.87
N LYS A 68 -13.17 15.48 1.50
CA LYS A 68 -14.58 15.18 1.24
C LYS A 68 -14.89 15.37 -0.24
N GLY A 69 -15.53 14.35 -0.83
CA GLY A 69 -15.89 14.37 -2.24
C GLY A 69 -14.80 13.87 -3.18
N PHE A 70 -13.62 13.54 -2.66
CA PHE A 70 -12.56 12.94 -3.47
C PHE A 70 -12.97 11.52 -3.87
N GLY A 71 -12.94 11.21 -5.17
CA GLY A 71 -13.39 9.92 -5.68
C GLY A 71 -12.33 9.10 -6.41
N ASN A 72 -11.06 9.56 -6.41
CA ASN A 72 -9.99 8.91 -7.17
C ASN A 72 -9.08 8.04 -6.29
N GLN A 73 -9.64 7.42 -5.24
CA GLN A 73 -8.87 6.50 -4.38
C GLN A 73 -8.21 5.36 -5.16
N PRO A 74 -8.90 4.69 -6.11
CA PRO A 74 -8.24 3.64 -6.90
C PRO A 74 -7.00 4.13 -7.62
N GLN A 75 -7.04 5.33 -8.18
CA GLN A 75 -5.89 5.91 -8.89
C GLN A 75 -4.71 6.13 -7.95
N VAL A 76 -4.97 6.56 -6.72
CA VAL A 76 -3.93 6.71 -5.69
C VAL A 76 -3.28 5.36 -5.39
N ILE A 77 -4.08 4.33 -5.20
CA ILE A 77 -3.59 2.99 -4.83
C ILE A 77 -2.89 2.30 -6.00
N ASP A 78 -3.05 2.77 -7.22
CA ASP A 78 -2.29 2.30 -8.37
C ASP A 78 -0.77 2.39 -8.13
N GLY A 79 -0.32 3.32 -7.28
CA GLY A 79 1.09 3.40 -6.89
C GLY A 79 1.61 2.11 -6.26
N ALA A 80 0.79 1.43 -5.46
CA ALA A 80 1.12 0.13 -4.87
C ALA A 80 0.88 -1.01 -5.86
N SER A 81 -0.26 -1.02 -6.53
CA SER A 81 -0.66 -2.10 -7.42
C SER A 81 0.30 -2.28 -8.60
N ARG A 82 0.81 -1.18 -9.14
CA ARG A 82 1.80 -1.23 -10.22
C ARG A 82 3.09 -1.90 -9.79
N LEU A 83 3.55 -1.60 -8.57
CA LEU A 83 4.78 -2.21 -8.05
C LEU A 83 4.62 -3.72 -7.92
N PHE A 84 3.53 -4.19 -7.36
CA PHE A 84 3.27 -5.62 -7.22
C PHE A 84 3.15 -6.31 -8.57
N ARG A 85 2.47 -5.68 -9.51
CA ARG A 85 2.34 -6.22 -10.88
C ARG A 85 3.69 -6.26 -11.60
N ASP A 86 4.50 -5.22 -11.45
CA ASP A 86 5.82 -5.16 -12.09
C ASP A 86 6.75 -6.25 -11.57
N LEU A 87 6.64 -6.60 -10.28
CA LEU A 87 7.49 -7.63 -9.67
C LEU A 87 6.97 -9.05 -9.90
N TYR A 88 5.66 -9.26 -9.89
CA TYR A 88 5.06 -10.59 -9.87
C TYR A 88 4.14 -10.90 -11.07
N GLY A 89 3.97 -9.96 -11.99
CA GLY A 89 3.08 -10.16 -13.12
C GLY A 89 1.64 -10.36 -12.65
N GLU A 90 0.95 -11.35 -13.21
CA GLU A 90 -0.43 -11.64 -12.84
C GLU A 90 -0.59 -12.02 -11.37
N ALA A 91 0.41 -12.68 -10.78
CA ALA A 91 0.39 -13.02 -9.35
C ALA A 91 0.40 -11.80 -8.44
N GLY A 92 0.82 -10.65 -8.95
CA GLY A 92 0.77 -9.38 -8.23
C GLY A 92 -0.54 -8.63 -8.36
N ILE A 93 -1.47 -9.12 -9.17
CA ILE A 93 -2.78 -8.49 -9.37
C ILE A 93 -3.77 -9.11 -8.38
N ALA A 94 -4.17 -8.32 -7.39
CA ALA A 94 -5.03 -8.76 -6.30
C ALA A 94 -6.46 -8.25 -6.47
N ALA A 95 -7.40 -8.90 -5.82
CA ALA A 95 -8.72 -8.31 -5.58
C ALA A 95 -8.51 -7.08 -4.70
N ARG A 96 -8.99 -5.92 -5.14
CA ARG A 96 -8.64 -4.64 -4.55
C ARG A 96 -9.85 -3.83 -4.13
N LEU A 97 -9.80 -3.29 -2.91
CA LEU A 97 -10.71 -2.26 -2.44
C LEU A 97 -9.88 -1.01 -2.11
N ALA A 98 -10.29 0.15 -2.63
CA ALA A 98 -9.65 1.42 -2.34
C ALA A 98 -10.72 2.41 -1.90
N ILE A 99 -10.69 2.79 -0.64
CA ILE A 99 -11.71 3.64 -0.02
C ILE A 99 -11.10 4.84 0.69
N GLY A 100 -11.92 5.86 0.90
CA GLY A 100 -11.52 7.05 1.61
C GLY A 100 -11.57 6.88 3.12
N ALA A 101 -10.70 7.59 3.81
CA ALA A 101 -10.68 7.70 5.26
C ALA A 101 -10.54 9.16 5.65
N ASN A 102 -11.21 9.56 6.73
CA ASN A 102 -11.10 10.90 7.26
C ASN A 102 -9.77 11.11 7.97
N GLU A 103 -9.34 10.09 8.70
CA GLU A 103 -8.11 10.09 9.48
C GLU A 103 -7.40 8.76 9.33
N LEU A 104 -6.07 8.78 9.28
CA LEU A 104 -5.25 7.59 9.39
C LEU A 104 -4.20 7.81 10.47
N PRO A 105 -3.72 6.74 11.14
CA PRO A 105 -2.76 6.88 12.22
C PRO A 105 -1.53 7.70 11.81
N GLY A 106 -1.18 8.65 12.65
CA GLY A 106 -0.04 9.52 12.43
C GLY A 106 -0.19 10.49 11.27
N GLY A 107 -1.39 10.65 10.70
CA GLY A 107 -1.63 11.52 9.56
C GLY A 107 -1.16 10.96 8.23
N SER A 108 -0.86 9.66 8.15
CA SER A 108 -0.42 9.02 6.91
C SER A 108 -1.44 9.23 5.80
N ALA A 109 -0.96 9.42 4.57
CA ALA A 109 -1.81 9.61 3.41
C ALA A 109 -2.50 8.32 2.97
N THR A 110 -1.87 7.17 3.19
CA THR A 110 -2.43 5.85 2.81
C THR A 110 -2.16 4.80 3.87
N GLU A 111 -2.99 3.76 3.87
CA GLU A 111 -2.78 2.55 4.67
C GLU A 111 -3.25 1.35 3.88
N ILE A 112 -2.46 0.29 3.82
CA ILE A 112 -2.75 -0.88 3.00
C ILE A 112 -2.67 -2.15 3.83
N LEU A 113 -3.73 -2.96 3.74
CA LEU A 113 -3.77 -4.32 4.25
C LEU A 113 -3.64 -5.26 3.05
N ALA A 114 -2.67 -6.16 3.11
CA ALA A 114 -2.48 -7.15 2.06
C ALA A 114 -2.63 -8.56 2.61
N VAL A 115 -3.32 -9.39 1.84
CA VAL A 115 -3.38 -10.84 2.08
C VAL A 115 -2.58 -11.51 0.98
N VAL A 116 -1.58 -12.25 1.37
CA VAL A 116 -0.60 -12.86 0.45
C VAL A 116 -0.53 -14.35 0.70
N GLU A 117 -0.56 -15.12 -0.38
CA GLU A 117 -0.28 -16.54 -0.34
C GLU A 117 1.20 -16.75 -0.59
N ALA A 118 1.85 -17.53 0.27
CA ALA A 118 3.28 -17.79 0.18
C ALA A 118 3.58 -19.28 0.37
N GLU A 119 4.70 -19.73 -0.20
CA GLU A 119 5.22 -21.07 0.06
C GLU A 119 5.75 -21.13 1.48
N GLU A 120 5.48 -22.24 2.15
CA GLU A 120 6.02 -22.52 3.46
C GLU A 120 7.05 -23.64 3.35
N ASP A 121 8.11 -23.53 4.13
CA ASP A 121 9.13 -24.57 4.20
C ASP A 121 8.68 -25.75 5.07
#